data_8579e32b6f3b7804fcc79f6482a79772
#
_entry.id   8579e32b6f3b7804fcc79f6482a79772
#
_cell.length_a   1.000
_cell.length_b   1.000
_cell.length_c   1.000
_cell.angle_alpha   90.00
_cell.angle_beta   90.00
_cell.angle_gamma   90.00
#
_symmetry.space_group_name_H-M   'P 1'
#
loop_
_entity.id
_entity.type
_entity.pdbx_description
1 polymer ?
#
loop_
_entity_poly.entity_id
_entity_poly.type
_entity_poly.pdbx_seq_one_letter_code
_entity_poly.pdbx_strand_id
1 'polypeptide(L)'
;MIRDMELLLNTVYDDEIKSYLREALNCYSAEAYRACVIMSIIGGIHDLHNKLKILAPSNHDIADLEKKVSDSKEKLNPYERLLVDGCARSDIDLLTPSEAKEINRCFDIRNDCAHPSDYNCTAETARYVYSTIIDILASKPILLGQQYITTIYNNIISDTFFPRIDKTEIQSFVNKQLQSCSKRIIAPLAQKIVKGIMEESSHTNNNKLFFLANMSTELNNNFDRIIQPLLLDSKFHSSIMIMLSSNVNIINVLSDENIKRILHIFKSYVKEDQNYNQTIIDVLQNAKLSDASYNNT
;
A
#
# COMPACT_ATOMS: atom_id res chain seq x y z
N MET A 1 18.28 7.31 19.46
CA MET A 1 17.79 6.22 20.35
C MET A 1 18.24 4.90 19.74
N ILE A 2 18.96 4.07 20.49
CA ILE A 2 19.34 2.72 20.04
C ILE A 2 18.06 1.87 20.09
N ARG A 3 17.67 1.24 18.97
CA ARG A 3 16.47 0.40 18.89
C ARG A 3 16.76 -0.95 19.53
N ASP A 4 15.86 -1.42 20.34
CA ASP A 4 15.93 -2.74 20.97
C ASP A 4 15.69 -3.82 19.90
N MET A 5 16.60 -4.80 19.83
CA MET A 5 16.54 -5.87 18.82
C MET A 5 15.41 -6.87 19.12
N GLU A 6 15.04 -7.08 20.38
CA GLU A 6 13.90 -7.93 20.75
C GLU A 6 12.57 -7.27 20.32
N LEU A 7 12.44 -5.96 20.52
CA LEU A 7 11.27 -5.21 20.05
C LEU A 7 11.17 -5.24 18.52
N LEU A 8 12.29 -5.15 17.81
CA LEU A 8 12.32 -5.31 16.35
C LEU A 8 11.84 -6.71 15.92
N LEU A 9 12.29 -7.78 16.60
CA LEU A 9 11.85 -9.14 16.31
C LEU A 9 10.33 -9.30 16.44
N ASN A 10 9.69 -8.58 17.35
CA ASN A 10 8.24 -8.63 17.53
C ASN A 10 7.47 -7.98 16.38
N THR A 11 8.11 -7.17 15.54
CA THR A 11 7.50 -6.58 14.33
C THR A 11 7.52 -7.51 13.13
N VAL A 12 8.22 -8.64 13.19
CA VAL A 12 8.33 -9.61 12.09
C VAL A 12 6.97 -10.26 11.84
N TYR A 13 6.55 -10.27 10.58
CA TYR A 13 5.20 -10.64 10.18
C TYR A 13 4.98 -12.15 10.08
N ASP A 14 5.97 -12.87 9.58
CA ASP A 14 5.94 -14.31 9.33
C ASP A 14 6.65 -15.08 10.45
N ASP A 15 6.02 -16.12 10.99
CA ASP A 15 6.55 -16.88 12.13
C ASP A 15 7.76 -17.73 11.75
N GLU A 16 7.85 -18.24 10.52
CA GLU A 16 9.02 -18.96 10.03
C GLU A 16 10.23 -18.02 9.94
N ILE A 17 10.02 -16.85 9.33
CA ILE A 17 11.07 -15.82 9.24
C ILE A 17 11.47 -15.30 10.62
N LYS A 18 10.50 -15.17 11.51
CA LYS A 18 10.77 -14.82 12.91
C LYS A 18 11.67 -15.83 13.62
N SER A 19 11.60 -17.12 13.27
CA SER A 19 12.48 -18.16 13.79
C SER A 19 13.93 -17.92 13.36
N TYR A 20 14.21 -17.66 12.07
CA TYR A 20 15.55 -17.30 11.57
C TYR A 20 16.11 -16.06 12.25
N LEU A 21 15.29 -15.03 12.40
CA LEU A 21 15.73 -13.77 13.01
C LEU A 21 15.90 -13.87 14.54
N ARG A 22 15.21 -14.80 15.19
CA ARG A 22 15.46 -15.14 16.60
C ARG A 22 16.81 -15.85 16.76
N GLU A 23 17.17 -16.72 15.83
CA GLU A 23 18.49 -17.35 15.83
C GLU A 23 19.59 -16.29 15.63
N ALA A 24 19.39 -15.35 14.70
CA ALA A 24 20.30 -14.22 14.54
C ALA A 24 20.46 -13.40 15.82
N LEU A 25 19.37 -13.14 16.54
CA LEU A 25 19.39 -12.42 17.82
C LEU A 25 20.14 -13.22 18.90
N ASN A 26 19.95 -14.53 18.95
CA ASN A 26 20.70 -15.40 19.88
C ASN A 26 22.20 -15.37 19.58
N CYS A 27 22.59 -15.39 18.29
CA CYS A 27 23.98 -15.21 17.90
C CYS A 27 24.55 -13.85 18.34
N TYR A 28 23.76 -12.77 18.20
CA TYR A 28 24.15 -11.45 18.68
C TYR A 28 24.38 -11.44 20.18
N SER A 29 23.47 -12.03 20.96
CA SER A 29 23.54 -12.09 22.41
C SER A 29 24.75 -12.93 22.92
N ALA A 30 25.18 -13.89 22.10
CA ALA A 30 26.38 -14.69 22.33
C ALA A 30 27.68 -14.06 21.77
N GLU A 31 27.63 -12.78 21.36
CA GLU A 31 28.74 -12.04 20.74
C GLU A 31 29.27 -12.66 19.43
N ALA A 32 28.51 -13.60 18.84
CA ALA A 32 28.80 -14.22 17.55
C ALA A 32 28.30 -13.33 16.38
N TYR A 33 28.85 -12.11 16.26
CA TYR A 33 28.35 -11.07 15.37
C TYR A 33 28.37 -11.45 13.89
N ARG A 34 29.39 -12.18 13.42
CA ARG A 34 29.43 -12.72 12.04
C ARG A 34 28.26 -13.65 11.77
N ALA A 35 27.94 -14.55 12.70
CA ALA A 35 26.81 -15.46 12.58
C ALA A 35 25.47 -14.72 12.59
N CYS A 36 25.32 -13.70 13.43
CA CYS A 36 24.16 -12.82 13.44
C CYS A 36 23.91 -12.19 12.06
N VAL A 37 24.94 -11.63 11.42
CA VAL A 37 24.86 -11.05 10.07
C VAL A 37 24.40 -12.09 9.05
N ILE A 38 25.02 -13.27 9.04
CA ILE A 38 24.68 -14.33 8.08
C ILE A 38 23.23 -14.80 8.24
N MET A 39 22.79 -15.08 9.48
CA MET A 39 21.44 -15.53 9.77
C MET A 39 20.38 -14.46 9.45
N SER A 40 20.68 -13.19 9.71
CA SER A 40 19.78 -12.09 9.34
C SER A 40 19.54 -12.05 7.84
N ILE A 41 20.59 -12.16 7.04
CA ILE A 41 20.49 -12.18 5.57
C ILE A 41 19.72 -13.40 5.07
N ILE A 42 19.98 -14.58 5.62
CA ILE A 42 19.26 -15.82 5.26
C ILE A 42 17.77 -15.62 5.49
N GLY A 43 17.37 -15.14 6.67
CA GLY A 43 15.96 -14.89 6.99
C GLY A 43 15.32 -13.87 6.06
N GLY A 44 16.00 -12.74 5.79
CA GLY A 44 15.47 -11.70 4.92
C GLY A 44 15.31 -12.13 3.45
N ILE A 45 16.28 -12.87 2.91
CA ILE A 45 16.19 -13.39 1.54
C ILE A 45 15.13 -14.48 1.42
N HIS A 46 14.98 -15.30 2.43
CA HIS A 46 13.90 -16.29 2.48
C HIS A 46 12.52 -15.60 2.47
N ASP A 47 12.33 -14.56 3.29
CA ASP A 47 11.14 -13.73 3.31
C ASP A 47 10.82 -13.11 1.93
N LEU A 48 11.80 -12.44 1.32
CA LEU A 48 11.61 -11.80 0.02
C LEU A 48 11.26 -12.82 -1.08
N HIS A 49 11.90 -13.99 -1.09
CA HIS A 49 11.61 -15.05 -2.05
C HIS A 49 10.21 -15.65 -1.84
N ASN A 50 9.79 -15.86 -0.58
CA ASN A 50 8.43 -16.31 -0.27
C ASN A 50 7.37 -15.30 -0.75
N LYS A 51 7.60 -14.00 -0.52
CA LYS A 51 6.75 -12.93 -1.03
C LYS A 51 6.65 -12.95 -2.56
N LEU A 52 7.78 -13.13 -3.25
CA LEU A 52 7.82 -13.22 -4.70
C LEU A 52 6.99 -14.43 -5.20
N LYS A 53 7.13 -15.59 -4.57
CA LYS A 53 6.35 -16.81 -4.90
C LYS A 53 4.85 -16.63 -4.73
N ILE A 54 4.43 -15.99 -3.64
CA ILE A 54 3.00 -15.72 -3.37
C ILE A 54 2.41 -14.79 -4.43
N LEU A 55 3.19 -13.84 -4.93
CA LEU A 55 2.74 -12.86 -5.92
C LEU A 55 2.86 -13.34 -7.37
N ALA A 56 3.73 -14.32 -7.65
CA ALA A 56 3.99 -14.84 -9.00
C ALA A 56 2.71 -15.26 -9.79
N PRO A 57 1.72 -15.95 -9.20
CA PRO A 57 0.51 -16.35 -9.92
C PRO A 57 -0.32 -15.19 -10.45
N SER A 58 -0.13 -13.98 -9.92
CA SER A 58 -0.95 -12.81 -10.23
C SER A 58 -0.32 -11.89 -11.27
N ASN A 59 0.94 -12.08 -11.63
CA ASN A 59 1.67 -11.20 -12.53
C ASN A 59 2.78 -11.94 -13.29
N HIS A 60 2.76 -11.80 -14.63
CA HIS A 60 3.71 -12.48 -15.53
C HIS A 60 5.17 -12.09 -15.26
N ASP A 61 5.46 -10.81 -15.05
CA ASP A 61 6.84 -10.33 -14.83
C ASP A 61 7.41 -10.84 -13.51
N ILE A 62 6.55 -10.96 -12.49
CA ILE A 62 6.91 -11.56 -11.20
C ILE A 62 7.13 -13.07 -11.36
N ALA A 63 6.27 -13.76 -12.13
CA ALA A 63 6.42 -15.20 -12.40
C ALA A 63 7.73 -15.49 -13.15
N ASP A 64 8.09 -14.64 -14.12
CA ASP A 64 9.35 -14.77 -14.85
C ASP A 64 10.57 -14.54 -13.96
N LEU A 65 10.51 -13.56 -13.05
CA LEU A 65 11.58 -13.34 -12.08
C LEU A 65 11.69 -14.52 -11.11
N GLU A 66 10.56 -14.97 -10.56
CA GLU A 66 10.51 -16.11 -9.64
C GLU A 66 11.13 -17.37 -10.27
N LYS A 67 10.77 -17.68 -11.52
CA LYS A 67 11.33 -18.78 -12.27
C LYS A 67 12.85 -18.67 -12.41
N LYS A 68 13.38 -17.50 -12.79
CA LYS A 68 14.83 -17.26 -12.92
C LYS A 68 15.55 -17.43 -11.58
N VAL A 69 14.96 -16.97 -10.49
CA VAL A 69 15.50 -17.09 -9.13
C VAL A 69 15.51 -18.56 -8.71
N SER A 70 14.41 -19.28 -8.91
CA SER A 70 14.29 -20.70 -8.59
C SER A 70 15.25 -21.57 -9.43
N ASP A 71 15.35 -21.32 -10.73
CA ASP A 71 16.30 -22.02 -11.62
C ASP A 71 17.76 -21.80 -11.19
N SER A 72 18.10 -20.58 -10.75
CA SER A 72 19.45 -20.26 -10.25
C SER A 72 19.73 -20.97 -8.94
N LYS A 73 18.75 -21.01 -8.03
CA LYS A 73 18.86 -21.70 -6.75
C LYS A 73 19.04 -23.21 -6.92
N GLU A 74 18.27 -23.86 -7.81
CA GLU A 74 18.39 -25.29 -8.11
C GLU A 74 19.76 -25.65 -8.70
N LYS A 75 20.35 -24.73 -9.51
CA LYS A 75 21.68 -24.90 -10.08
C LYS A 75 22.83 -24.53 -9.13
N LEU A 76 22.50 -24.18 -7.88
CA LEU A 76 23.45 -23.68 -6.87
C LEU A 76 24.23 -22.43 -7.31
N ASN A 77 23.64 -21.64 -8.19
CA ASN A 77 24.20 -20.34 -8.59
C ASN A 77 23.78 -19.25 -7.59
N PRO A 78 24.60 -18.19 -7.44
CA PRO A 78 24.21 -17.01 -6.65
C PRO A 78 22.91 -16.40 -7.20
N TYR A 79 21.89 -16.30 -6.36
CA TYR A 79 20.58 -15.80 -6.76
C TYR A 79 20.10 -14.58 -5.93
N GLU A 80 20.75 -14.32 -4.81
CA GLU A 80 20.28 -13.32 -3.84
C GLU A 80 20.25 -11.90 -4.44
N ARG A 81 21.29 -11.50 -5.18
CA ARG A 81 21.31 -10.19 -5.86
C ARG A 81 20.33 -10.17 -7.03
N LEU A 82 20.19 -11.26 -7.79
CA LEU A 82 19.19 -11.37 -8.85
C LEU A 82 17.78 -11.14 -8.30
N LEU A 83 17.48 -11.73 -7.12
CA LEU A 83 16.20 -11.55 -6.44
C LEU A 83 15.99 -10.09 -6.02
N VAL A 84 16.96 -9.50 -5.32
CA VAL A 84 16.83 -8.13 -4.78
C VAL A 84 16.74 -7.10 -5.89
N ASP A 85 17.64 -7.16 -6.90
CA ASP A 85 17.66 -6.22 -8.02
C ASP A 85 16.42 -6.39 -8.90
N GLY A 86 15.97 -7.65 -9.10
CA GLY A 86 14.74 -7.96 -9.81
C GLY A 86 13.51 -7.39 -9.12
N CYS A 87 13.41 -7.49 -7.79
CA CYS A 87 12.31 -6.93 -7.02
C CYS A 87 12.26 -5.39 -7.04
N ALA A 88 13.39 -4.72 -7.37
CA ALA A 88 13.46 -3.26 -7.48
C ALA A 88 13.16 -2.73 -8.89
N ARG A 89 12.93 -3.59 -9.87
CA ARG A 89 12.54 -3.17 -11.23
C ARG A 89 11.19 -2.47 -11.20
N SER A 90 11.01 -1.50 -12.09
CA SER A 90 9.78 -0.68 -12.15
C SER A 90 8.52 -1.47 -12.54
N ASP A 91 8.66 -2.60 -13.23
CA ASP A 91 7.59 -3.51 -13.60
C ASP A 91 7.18 -4.47 -12.47
N ILE A 92 8.04 -4.65 -11.47
CA ILE A 92 7.80 -5.50 -10.28
C ILE A 92 7.52 -4.65 -9.03
N ASP A 93 8.36 -3.64 -8.76
CA ASP A 93 8.18 -2.60 -7.73
C ASP A 93 7.86 -3.12 -6.31
N LEU A 94 8.45 -4.25 -5.94
CA LEU A 94 8.35 -4.78 -4.57
C LEU A 94 9.32 -4.09 -3.61
N LEU A 95 10.45 -3.61 -4.13
CA LEU A 95 11.43 -2.81 -3.41
C LEU A 95 11.64 -1.48 -4.13
N THR A 96 11.95 -0.43 -3.38
CA THR A 96 12.49 0.79 -3.97
C THR A 96 13.95 0.57 -4.39
N PRO A 97 14.47 1.31 -5.38
CA PRO A 97 15.89 1.27 -5.70
C PRO A 97 16.82 1.57 -4.50
N SER A 98 16.38 2.43 -3.58
CA SER A 98 17.12 2.74 -2.35
C SER A 98 17.14 1.55 -1.38
N GLU A 99 16.02 0.86 -1.20
CA GLU A 99 15.95 -0.35 -0.36
C GLU A 99 16.81 -1.47 -0.92
N ALA A 100 16.77 -1.71 -2.24
CA ALA A 100 17.61 -2.71 -2.89
C ALA A 100 19.11 -2.39 -2.71
N LYS A 101 19.50 -1.12 -2.85
CA LYS A 101 20.88 -0.68 -2.61
C LYS A 101 21.32 -0.96 -1.18
N GLU A 102 20.44 -0.73 -0.20
CA GLU A 102 20.76 -0.95 1.21
C GLU A 102 20.89 -2.44 1.54
N ILE A 103 20.02 -3.29 0.97
CA ILE A 103 20.13 -4.75 1.09
C ILE A 103 21.43 -5.25 0.43
N ASN A 104 21.76 -4.74 -0.76
CA ASN A 104 23.00 -5.11 -1.44
C ASN A 104 24.26 -4.74 -0.62
N ARG A 105 24.22 -3.62 0.11
CA ARG A 105 25.27 -3.27 1.08
C ARG A 105 25.36 -4.29 2.22
N CYS A 106 24.23 -4.77 2.71
CA CYS A 106 24.23 -5.83 3.71
C CYS A 106 24.84 -7.14 3.17
N PHE A 107 24.67 -7.44 1.87
CA PHE A 107 25.36 -8.57 1.22
C PHE A 107 26.87 -8.43 1.20
N ASP A 108 27.39 -7.23 0.95
CA ASP A 108 28.84 -7.00 1.00
C ASP A 108 29.38 -7.29 2.41
N ILE A 109 28.71 -6.79 3.45
CA ILE A 109 29.06 -7.07 4.84
C ILE A 109 28.97 -8.60 5.14
N ARG A 110 27.93 -9.27 4.64
CA ARG A 110 27.78 -10.74 4.83
C ARG A 110 28.92 -11.50 4.17
N ASN A 111 29.35 -11.09 2.99
CA ASN A 111 30.45 -11.73 2.28
C ASN A 111 31.75 -11.59 3.07
N ASP A 112 32.03 -10.38 3.60
CA ASP A 112 33.19 -10.15 4.47
C ASP A 112 33.13 -11.00 5.77
N CYS A 113 31.92 -11.23 6.31
CA CYS A 113 31.70 -12.08 7.48
C CYS A 113 31.86 -13.57 7.19
N ALA A 114 31.48 -14.04 5.99
CA ALA A 114 31.43 -15.45 5.61
C ALA A 114 32.78 -16.00 5.16
N HIS A 115 33.68 -15.15 4.67
CA HIS A 115 34.98 -15.57 4.17
C HIS A 115 36.08 -15.31 5.20
N PRO A 116 37.17 -16.12 5.20
CA PRO A 116 38.35 -15.82 6.01
C PRO A 116 38.97 -14.51 5.55
N SER A 117 38.81 -13.47 6.35
CA SER A 117 39.32 -12.11 6.08
C SER A 117 39.71 -11.45 7.41
N ASP A 118 40.50 -10.41 7.33
CA ASP A 118 40.83 -9.56 8.49
C ASP A 118 39.65 -8.66 8.92
N TYR A 119 38.46 -8.81 8.31
CA TYR A 119 37.29 -8.06 8.64
C TYR A 119 36.82 -8.33 10.07
N ASN A 120 36.78 -7.29 10.89
CA ASN A 120 36.27 -7.35 12.26
C ASN A 120 34.81 -6.92 12.28
N CYS A 121 33.89 -7.91 12.38
CA CYS A 121 32.45 -7.62 12.52
C CYS A 121 32.15 -7.17 13.94
N THR A 122 31.75 -5.92 14.09
CA THR A 122 31.39 -5.33 15.39
C THR A 122 29.91 -5.58 15.76
N ALA A 123 29.57 -5.36 17.04
CA ALA A 123 28.19 -5.38 17.52
C ALA A 123 27.31 -4.40 16.73
N GLU A 124 27.82 -3.19 16.43
CA GLU A 124 27.09 -2.18 15.67
C GLU A 124 26.81 -2.64 14.24
N THR A 125 27.78 -3.27 13.58
CA THR A 125 27.62 -3.82 12.24
C THR A 125 26.54 -4.92 12.22
N ALA A 126 26.57 -5.83 13.16
CA ALA A 126 25.56 -6.90 13.26
C ALA A 126 24.17 -6.32 13.52
N ARG A 127 24.05 -5.35 14.43
CA ARG A 127 22.80 -4.65 14.71
C ARG A 127 22.26 -3.90 13.49
N TYR A 128 23.14 -3.21 12.76
CA TYR A 128 22.77 -2.51 11.54
C TYR A 128 22.16 -3.46 10.52
N VAL A 129 22.82 -4.59 10.21
CA VAL A 129 22.29 -5.57 9.24
C VAL A 129 20.99 -6.15 9.73
N TYR A 130 20.90 -6.57 10.99
CA TYR A 130 19.69 -7.13 11.59
C TYR A 130 18.50 -6.17 11.50
N SER A 131 18.69 -4.91 11.91
CA SER A 131 17.63 -3.91 11.84
C SER A 131 17.22 -3.57 10.42
N THR A 132 18.19 -3.45 9.50
CA THR A 132 17.92 -3.16 8.08
C THR A 132 17.07 -4.25 7.43
N ILE A 133 17.40 -5.51 7.66
CA ILE A 133 16.64 -6.66 7.14
C ILE A 133 15.20 -6.67 7.68
N ILE A 134 15.02 -6.42 8.98
CA ILE A 134 13.68 -6.35 9.56
C ILE A 134 12.91 -5.16 8.98
N ASP A 135 13.49 -3.97 8.98
CA ASP A 135 12.79 -2.75 8.56
C ASP A 135 12.40 -2.76 7.07
N ILE A 136 13.26 -3.30 6.22
CA ILE A 136 13.01 -3.29 4.76
C ILE A 136 12.18 -4.50 4.33
N LEU A 137 12.39 -5.68 4.93
CA LEU A 137 11.78 -6.93 4.48
C LEU A 137 10.81 -7.50 5.53
N ALA A 138 11.31 -8.03 6.64
CA ALA A 138 10.58 -8.97 7.48
C ALA A 138 9.42 -8.35 8.29
N SER A 139 9.43 -7.05 8.58
CA SER A 139 8.33 -6.34 9.24
C SER A 139 7.24 -5.87 8.28
N LYS A 140 7.44 -6.03 6.97
CA LYS A 140 6.49 -5.59 5.96
C LYS A 140 5.64 -6.76 5.49
N PRO A 141 4.30 -6.64 5.49
CA PRO A 141 3.45 -7.61 4.83
C PRO A 141 3.71 -7.61 3.32
N ILE A 142 3.19 -8.62 2.62
CA ILE A 142 3.18 -8.62 1.15
C ILE A 142 2.34 -7.44 0.68
N LEU A 143 2.98 -6.45 0.01
CA LEU A 143 2.31 -5.28 -0.51
C LEU A 143 2.23 -5.35 -2.03
N LEU A 144 1.02 -5.04 -2.55
CA LEU A 144 0.77 -4.93 -3.97
C LEU A 144 1.40 -3.65 -4.52
N GLY A 145 2.26 -3.77 -5.53
CA GLY A 145 2.94 -2.67 -6.18
C GLY A 145 2.23 -2.15 -7.44
N GLN A 146 2.92 -1.32 -8.23
CA GLN A 146 2.38 -0.62 -9.40
C GLN A 146 1.74 -1.57 -10.44
N GLN A 147 2.29 -2.75 -10.64
CA GLN A 147 1.81 -3.77 -11.56
C GLN A 147 0.39 -4.28 -11.24
N TYR A 148 -0.05 -4.11 -9.99
CA TYR A 148 -1.37 -4.58 -9.56
C TYR A 148 -2.50 -3.58 -9.77
N ILE A 149 -2.21 -2.33 -10.14
CA ILE A 149 -3.25 -1.29 -10.31
C ILE A 149 -4.34 -1.76 -11.28
N THR A 150 -3.95 -2.41 -12.38
CA THR A 150 -4.91 -2.91 -13.36
C THR A 150 -5.74 -4.07 -12.82
N THR A 151 -5.11 -5.01 -12.11
CA THR A 151 -5.79 -6.15 -11.50
C THR A 151 -6.78 -5.69 -10.44
N ILE A 152 -6.36 -4.79 -9.54
CA ILE A 152 -7.24 -4.23 -8.50
C ILE A 152 -8.41 -3.49 -9.15
N TYR A 153 -8.15 -2.67 -10.17
CA TYR A 153 -9.17 -1.94 -10.89
C TYR A 153 -10.19 -2.90 -11.56
N ASN A 154 -9.72 -3.96 -12.23
CA ASN A 154 -10.60 -4.95 -12.85
C ASN A 154 -11.44 -5.72 -11.82
N ASN A 155 -10.90 -5.98 -10.63
CA ASN A 155 -11.66 -6.57 -9.55
C ASN A 155 -12.77 -5.63 -9.05
N ILE A 156 -12.48 -4.33 -8.89
CA ILE A 156 -13.46 -3.32 -8.44
C ILE A 156 -14.67 -3.24 -9.37
N ILE A 157 -14.48 -3.39 -10.68
CA ILE A 157 -15.59 -3.31 -11.64
C ILE A 157 -16.42 -4.60 -11.72
N SER A 158 -16.04 -5.67 -11.03
CA SER A 158 -16.80 -6.91 -10.97
C SER A 158 -18.08 -6.74 -10.15
N ASP A 159 -19.20 -7.29 -10.62
CA ASP A 159 -20.52 -7.20 -9.93
C ASP A 159 -20.52 -7.81 -8.53
N THR A 160 -19.60 -8.75 -8.27
CA THR A 160 -19.49 -9.46 -6.98
C THR A 160 -18.37 -8.91 -6.08
N PHE A 161 -17.83 -7.74 -6.38
CA PHE A 161 -16.68 -7.19 -5.66
C PHE A 161 -16.96 -6.94 -4.16
N PHE A 162 -18.09 -6.30 -3.85
CA PHE A 162 -18.50 -6.11 -2.47
C PHE A 162 -19.41 -7.25 -2.01
N PRO A 163 -19.05 -7.97 -0.92
CA PRO A 163 -19.88 -9.08 -0.41
C PRO A 163 -21.23 -8.60 0.12
N ARG A 164 -21.31 -7.34 0.58
CA ARG A 164 -22.53 -6.66 1.04
C ARG A 164 -22.45 -5.16 0.77
N ILE A 165 -23.62 -4.51 0.64
CA ILE A 165 -23.76 -3.08 0.37
C ILE A 165 -24.09 -2.31 1.66
N ASP A 166 -23.48 -2.66 2.79
CA ASP A 166 -23.54 -1.88 4.02
C ASP A 166 -22.35 -0.92 4.10
N LYS A 167 -22.59 0.33 4.53
CA LYS A 167 -21.55 1.39 4.52
C LYS A 167 -20.33 1.03 5.37
N THR A 168 -20.55 0.44 6.55
CA THR A 168 -19.48 0.09 7.49
C THR A 168 -18.69 -1.11 6.98
N GLU A 169 -19.37 -2.08 6.37
CA GLU A 169 -18.73 -3.24 5.77
C GLU A 169 -17.92 -2.85 4.51
N ILE A 170 -18.44 -1.96 3.65
CA ILE A 170 -17.73 -1.41 2.50
C ILE A 170 -16.45 -0.70 2.97
N GLN A 171 -16.54 0.18 3.96
CA GLN A 171 -15.39 0.91 4.49
C GLN A 171 -14.33 -0.05 5.04
N SER A 172 -14.74 -1.03 5.85
CA SER A 172 -13.84 -2.04 6.42
C SER A 172 -13.17 -2.86 5.32
N PHE A 173 -13.93 -3.27 4.30
CA PHE A 173 -13.43 -4.05 3.17
C PHE A 173 -12.40 -3.24 2.35
N VAL A 174 -12.71 -1.99 2.00
CA VAL A 174 -11.78 -1.11 1.27
C VAL A 174 -10.51 -0.87 2.07
N ASN A 175 -10.61 -0.55 3.36
CA ASN A 175 -9.45 -0.37 4.23
C ASN A 175 -8.56 -1.62 4.25
N LYS A 176 -9.14 -2.81 4.35
CA LYS A 176 -8.39 -4.08 4.29
C LYS A 176 -7.68 -4.26 2.95
N GLN A 177 -8.33 -3.94 1.83
CA GLN A 177 -7.71 -3.98 0.51
C GLN A 177 -6.55 -2.99 0.39
N LEU A 178 -6.73 -1.75 0.88
CA LEU A 178 -5.70 -0.71 0.83
C LEU A 178 -4.50 -1.03 1.74
N GLN A 179 -4.71 -1.71 2.87
CA GLN A 179 -3.63 -2.19 3.74
C GLN A 179 -2.71 -3.19 3.04
N SER A 180 -3.22 -3.96 2.07
CA SER A 180 -2.42 -4.86 1.24
C SER A 180 -1.70 -4.16 0.09
N CYS A 181 -1.91 -2.86 -0.10
CA CYS A 181 -1.32 -2.08 -1.18
C CYS A 181 -0.12 -1.26 -0.69
N SER A 182 0.91 -1.14 -1.53
CA SER A 182 1.95 -0.14 -1.32
C SER A 182 1.34 1.27 -1.36
N LYS A 183 1.72 2.14 -0.42
CA LYS A 183 1.24 3.54 -0.40
C LYS A 183 1.48 4.28 -1.72
N ARG A 184 2.50 3.87 -2.49
CA ARG A 184 2.84 4.47 -3.80
C ARG A 184 1.76 4.26 -4.86
N ILE A 185 0.95 3.20 -4.78
CA ILE A 185 -0.07 2.89 -5.78
C ILE A 185 -1.45 3.46 -5.45
N ILE A 186 -1.67 3.95 -4.23
CA ILE A 186 -3.00 4.41 -3.80
C ILE A 186 -3.48 5.59 -4.65
N ALA A 187 -2.65 6.62 -4.84
CA ALA A 187 -3.01 7.76 -5.69
C ALA A 187 -3.12 7.39 -7.19
N PRO A 188 -2.20 6.65 -7.81
CA PRO A 188 -2.38 6.15 -9.18
C PRO A 188 -3.62 5.27 -9.37
N LEU A 189 -3.97 4.42 -8.40
CA LEU A 189 -5.20 3.62 -8.44
C LEU A 189 -6.45 4.51 -8.43
N ALA A 190 -6.50 5.51 -7.54
CA ALA A 190 -7.60 6.46 -7.49
C ALA A 190 -7.74 7.26 -8.79
N GLN A 191 -6.64 7.72 -9.38
CA GLN A 191 -6.63 8.38 -10.69
C GLN A 191 -7.17 7.47 -11.79
N LYS A 192 -6.79 6.19 -11.80
CA LYS A 192 -7.32 5.20 -12.76
C LYS A 192 -8.83 4.99 -12.58
N ILE A 193 -9.32 4.96 -11.33
CA ILE A 193 -10.75 4.84 -11.03
C ILE A 193 -11.50 6.09 -11.55
N VAL A 194 -11.02 7.31 -11.26
CA VAL A 194 -11.62 8.54 -11.75
C VAL A 194 -11.68 8.57 -13.28
N LYS A 195 -10.57 8.21 -13.95
CA LYS A 195 -10.52 8.10 -15.40
C LYS A 195 -11.57 7.12 -15.92
N GLY A 196 -11.69 5.94 -15.30
CA GLY A 196 -12.70 4.95 -15.67
C GLY A 196 -14.14 5.41 -15.43
N ILE A 197 -14.41 6.26 -14.42
CA ILE A 197 -15.71 6.90 -14.22
C ILE A 197 -16.00 7.89 -15.36
N MET A 198 -15.01 8.69 -15.75
CA MET A 198 -15.17 9.70 -16.80
C MET A 198 -15.35 9.11 -18.21
N GLU A 199 -14.81 7.93 -18.48
CA GLU A 199 -14.91 7.24 -19.75
C GLU A 199 -16.25 6.50 -19.94
N GLU A 200 -17.02 6.27 -18.88
CA GLU A 200 -18.33 5.61 -18.94
C GLU A 200 -19.42 6.54 -19.51
N SER A 201 -20.13 6.05 -20.54
CA SER A 201 -21.08 6.88 -21.28
C SER A 201 -22.50 6.89 -20.72
N SER A 202 -22.90 5.95 -19.83
CA SER A 202 -24.32 5.86 -19.41
C SER A 202 -24.61 5.33 -18.02
N HIS A 203 -23.82 4.41 -17.46
CA HIS A 203 -24.03 3.90 -16.09
C HIS A 203 -22.68 3.70 -15.40
N THR A 204 -22.38 4.58 -14.46
CA THR A 204 -21.18 4.44 -13.63
C THR A 204 -21.36 3.24 -12.69
N ASN A 205 -20.39 2.33 -12.70
CA ASN A 205 -20.36 1.21 -11.78
C ASN A 205 -20.21 1.73 -10.34
N ASN A 206 -21.23 1.55 -9.51
CA ASN A 206 -21.27 2.03 -8.12
C ASN A 206 -20.10 1.52 -7.29
N ASN A 207 -19.53 0.35 -7.61
CA ASN A 207 -18.36 -0.18 -6.91
C ASN A 207 -17.17 0.77 -7.02
N LYS A 208 -16.96 1.40 -8.20
CA LYS A 208 -15.91 2.42 -8.37
C LYS A 208 -16.13 3.60 -7.45
N LEU A 209 -17.38 4.08 -7.35
CA LEU A 209 -17.75 5.23 -6.52
C LEU A 209 -17.57 4.90 -5.03
N PHE A 210 -18.02 3.74 -4.59
CA PHE A 210 -17.88 3.27 -3.21
C PHE A 210 -16.42 3.08 -2.83
N PHE A 211 -15.63 2.46 -3.71
CA PHE A 211 -14.21 2.26 -3.46
C PHE A 211 -13.47 3.60 -3.38
N LEU A 212 -13.67 4.48 -4.37
CA LEU A 212 -13.05 5.80 -4.41
C LEU A 212 -13.42 6.66 -3.17
N ALA A 213 -14.69 6.65 -2.77
CA ALA A 213 -15.17 7.35 -1.58
C ALA A 213 -14.41 6.94 -0.31
N ASN A 214 -14.13 5.65 -0.17
CA ASN A 214 -13.45 5.10 1.01
C ASN A 214 -11.92 5.16 0.93
N MET A 215 -11.33 5.55 -0.22
CA MET A 215 -9.90 5.88 -0.34
C MET A 215 -9.55 7.27 0.24
N SER A 216 -10.53 8.11 0.53
CA SER A 216 -10.34 9.50 0.95
C SER A 216 -9.42 9.67 2.15
N THR A 217 -9.53 8.80 3.14
CA THR A 217 -8.71 8.81 4.37
C THR A 217 -7.23 8.55 4.08
N GLU A 218 -6.91 7.61 3.19
CA GLU A 218 -5.53 7.26 2.84
C GLU A 218 -4.89 8.32 1.91
N LEU A 219 -5.70 8.96 1.07
CA LEU A 219 -5.26 9.98 0.11
C LEU A 219 -5.11 11.37 0.74
N ASN A 220 -5.85 11.65 1.82
CA ASN A 220 -5.85 12.96 2.49
C ASN A 220 -5.99 14.12 1.48
N ASN A 221 -5.14 15.13 1.57
CA ASN A 221 -5.19 16.32 0.68
C ASN A 221 -5.04 16.01 -0.83
N ASN A 222 -4.49 14.84 -1.19
CA ASN A 222 -4.42 14.43 -2.60
C ASN A 222 -5.79 14.05 -3.15
N PHE A 223 -6.72 13.60 -2.30
CA PHE A 223 -8.08 13.23 -2.71
C PHE A 223 -8.80 14.37 -3.38
N ASP A 224 -8.72 15.57 -2.81
CA ASP A 224 -9.34 16.79 -3.32
C ASP A 224 -8.96 17.06 -4.79
N ARG A 225 -7.67 16.96 -5.11
CA ARG A 225 -7.16 17.14 -6.46
C ARG A 225 -7.61 16.03 -7.41
N ILE A 226 -7.65 14.79 -6.93
CA ILE A 226 -7.98 13.61 -7.74
C ILE A 226 -9.45 13.64 -8.18
N ILE A 227 -10.38 14.06 -7.31
CA ILE A 227 -11.82 14.10 -7.64
C ILE A 227 -12.25 15.41 -8.32
N GLN A 228 -11.39 16.40 -8.40
CA GLN A 228 -11.71 17.71 -8.99
C GLN A 228 -12.35 17.61 -10.39
N PRO A 229 -11.91 16.74 -11.33
CA PRO A 229 -12.58 16.60 -12.63
C PRO A 229 -14.05 16.18 -12.52
N LEU A 230 -14.42 15.37 -11.51
CA LEU A 230 -15.82 14.96 -11.28
C LEU A 230 -16.67 16.09 -10.68
N LEU A 231 -16.06 17.00 -9.91
CA LEU A 231 -16.75 18.14 -9.34
C LEU A 231 -16.99 19.27 -10.34
N LEU A 232 -16.16 19.36 -11.37
CA LEU A 232 -16.22 20.42 -12.38
C LEU A 232 -17.22 20.14 -13.50
N ASP A 233 -17.56 18.89 -13.75
CA ASP A 233 -18.45 18.47 -14.83
C ASP A 233 -19.79 18.01 -14.26
N SER A 234 -20.86 18.72 -14.59
CA SER A 234 -22.23 18.44 -14.12
C SER A 234 -22.73 17.04 -14.44
N LYS A 235 -22.17 16.39 -15.47
CA LYS A 235 -22.45 14.99 -15.84
C LYS A 235 -22.19 14.02 -14.67
N PHE A 236 -21.25 14.35 -13.76
CA PHE A 236 -20.85 13.49 -12.65
C PHE A 236 -21.41 13.91 -11.29
N HIS A 237 -22.29 14.90 -11.23
CA HIS A 237 -22.87 15.35 -9.97
C HIS A 237 -23.62 14.23 -9.23
N SER A 238 -24.35 13.36 -9.94
CA SER A 238 -24.97 12.17 -9.35
C SER A 238 -23.94 11.21 -8.75
N SER A 239 -22.79 11.05 -9.41
CA SER A 239 -21.69 10.22 -8.90
C SER A 239 -21.11 10.79 -7.60
N ILE A 240 -20.98 12.12 -7.50
CA ILE A 240 -20.57 12.80 -6.25
C ILE A 240 -21.57 12.53 -5.13
N MET A 241 -22.88 12.59 -5.41
CA MET A 241 -23.91 12.28 -4.43
C MET A 241 -23.84 10.85 -3.92
N ILE A 242 -23.61 9.89 -4.81
CA ILE A 242 -23.43 8.47 -4.45
C ILE A 242 -22.16 8.29 -3.58
N MET A 243 -21.05 8.93 -3.93
CA MET A 243 -19.81 8.88 -3.13
C MET A 243 -20.04 9.41 -1.72
N LEU A 244 -20.69 10.57 -1.57
CA LEU A 244 -21.00 11.18 -0.28
C LEU A 244 -21.99 10.33 0.53
N SER A 245 -22.94 9.67 -0.13
CA SER A 245 -23.85 8.72 0.54
C SER A 245 -23.12 7.49 1.10
N SER A 246 -22.04 7.06 0.45
CA SER A 246 -21.19 5.96 0.91
C SER A 246 -20.28 6.37 2.07
N ASN A 247 -19.65 7.54 1.97
CA ASN A 247 -18.72 8.05 2.98
C ASN A 247 -18.80 9.57 3.11
N VAL A 248 -19.54 10.06 4.09
CA VAL A 248 -19.70 11.49 4.38
C VAL A 248 -18.37 12.16 4.82
N ASN A 249 -17.43 11.38 5.39
CA ASN A 249 -16.16 11.91 5.89
C ASN A 249 -15.22 12.42 4.77
N ILE A 250 -15.57 12.19 3.50
CA ILE A 250 -14.90 12.82 2.34
C ILE A 250 -14.77 14.34 2.54
N ILE A 251 -15.79 14.99 3.11
CA ILE A 251 -15.81 16.44 3.36
C ILE A 251 -14.59 16.90 4.18
N ASN A 252 -14.09 16.08 5.10
CA ASN A 252 -12.99 16.44 5.98
C ASN A 252 -11.62 16.55 5.27
N VAL A 253 -11.51 16.03 4.06
CA VAL A 253 -10.28 16.02 3.25
C VAL A 253 -10.37 16.93 2.02
N LEU A 254 -11.50 17.64 1.84
CA LEU A 254 -11.71 18.57 0.73
C LEU A 254 -11.31 19.99 1.11
N SER A 255 -10.94 20.77 0.09
CA SER A 255 -10.75 22.22 0.21
C SER A 255 -12.07 22.95 0.36
N ASP A 256 -12.04 24.12 0.98
CA ASP A 256 -13.22 24.99 1.13
C ASP A 256 -13.88 25.31 -0.22
N GLU A 257 -13.10 25.44 -1.28
CA GLU A 257 -13.60 25.68 -2.63
C GLU A 257 -14.44 24.52 -3.14
N ASN A 258 -13.94 23.28 -2.98
CA ASN A 258 -14.65 22.09 -3.41
C ASN A 258 -15.84 21.75 -2.50
N ILE A 259 -15.77 22.08 -1.21
CA ILE A 259 -16.96 22.03 -0.32
C ILE A 259 -18.07 22.97 -0.81
N LYS A 260 -17.74 24.21 -1.17
CA LYS A 260 -18.71 25.15 -1.74
C LYS A 260 -19.34 24.64 -3.04
N ARG A 261 -18.57 23.99 -3.89
CA ARG A 261 -19.08 23.34 -5.12
C ARG A 261 -20.07 22.22 -4.79
N ILE A 262 -19.76 21.37 -3.82
CA ILE A 262 -20.66 20.30 -3.35
C ILE A 262 -21.97 20.90 -2.81
N LEU A 263 -21.91 21.98 -2.02
CA LEU A 263 -23.09 22.64 -1.53
C LEU A 263 -23.94 23.24 -2.67
N HIS A 264 -23.31 23.74 -3.72
CA HIS A 264 -24.02 24.18 -4.92
C HIS A 264 -24.71 23.01 -5.64
N ILE A 265 -24.03 21.88 -5.77
CA ILE A 265 -24.63 20.64 -6.31
C ILE A 265 -25.85 20.25 -5.48
N PHE A 266 -25.77 20.28 -4.15
CA PHE A 266 -26.89 19.94 -3.26
C PHE A 266 -28.12 20.79 -3.52
N LYS A 267 -27.95 22.10 -3.77
CA LYS A 267 -29.09 22.99 -4.06
C LYS A 267 -29.91 22.55 -5.28
N SER A 268 -29.28 21.93 -6.27
CA SER A 268 -29.99 21.38 -7.42
C SER A 268 -30.75 20.10 -7.07
N TYR A 269 -30.17 19.23 -6.24
CA TYR A 269 -30.76 17.93 -5.87
C TYR A 269 -31.87 18.03 -4.80
N VAL A 270 -31.81 18.97 -3.85
CA VAL A 270 -32.86 19.15 -2.83
C VAL A 270 -34.23 19.39 -3.45
N LYS A 271 -34.28 19.93 -4.67
CA LYS A 271 -35.55 20.20 -5.39
C LYS A 271 -36.07 18.98 -6.15
N GLU A 272 -35.23 17.99 -6.42
CA GLU A 272 -35.51 16.93 -7.39
C GLU A 272 -35.67 15.55 -6.76
N ASP A 273 -34.98 15.21 -5.66
CA ASP A 273 -34.97 13.86 -5.12
C ASP A 273 -34.85 13.81 -3.58
N GLN A 274 -35.88 13.27 -2.91
CA GLN A 274 -35.93 13.09 -1.46
C GLN A 274 -34.93 12.06 -0.93
N ASN A 275 -34.40 11.16 -1.78
CA ASN A 275 -33.50 10.08 -1.37
C ASN A 275 -32.13 10.58 -0.88
N TYR A 276 -31.72 11.79 -1.25
CA TYR A 276 -30.43 12.38 -0.84
C TYR A 276 -30.54 13.32 0.36
N ASN A 277 -31.73 13.59 0.88
CA ASN A 277 -31.91 14.55 1.99
C ASN A 277 -31.08 14.18 3.22
N GLN A 278 -31.05 12.88 3.61
CA GLN A 278 -30.25 12.45 4.76
C GLN A 278 -28.75 12.65 4.51
N THR A 279 -28.26 12.33 3.31
CA THR A 279 -26.85 12.54 2.93
C THR A 279 -26.47 14.02 2.99
N ILE A 280 -27.35 14.90 2.55
CA ILE A 280 -27.15 16.36 2.61
C ILE A 280 -27.08 16.83 4.06
N ILE A 281 -27.98 16.36 4.92
CA ILE A 281 -27.97 16.67 6.36
C ILE A 281 -26.67 16.19 7.00
N ASP A 282 -26.27 14.96 6.74
CA ASP A 282 -25.04 14.37 7.29
C ASP A 282 -23.79 15.16 6.85
N VAL A 283 -23.74 15.59 5.59
CA VAL A 283 -22.66 16.41 5.06
C VAL A 283 -22.64 17.80 5.74
N LEU A 284 -23.77 18.45 5.88
CA LEU A 284 -23.86 19.76 6.54
C LEU A 284 -23.46 19.70 8.01
N GLN A 285 -23.81 18.63 8.71
CA GLN A 285 -23.42 18.42 10.11
C GLN A 285 -21.91 18.13 10.27
N ASN A 286 -21.30 17.47 9.31
CA ASN A 286 -19.86 17.09 9.35
C ASN A 286 -18.95 18.14 8.71
N ALA A 287 -19.49 18.99 7.82
CA ALA A 287 -18.72 20.09 7.25
C ALA A 287 -18.41 21.10 8.36
N LYS A 288 -17.12 21.27 8.68
CA LYS A 288 -16.65 22.37 9.55
C LYS A 288 -16.76 23.70 8.81
N LEU A 289 -17.98 24.09 8.46
CA LEU A 289 -18.23 25.38 7.85
C LEU A 289 -18.18 26.42 8.99
N SER A 290 -17.26 27.38 8.90
CA SER A 290 -17.32 28.57 9.76
C SER A 290 -18.67 29.25 9.56
N ASP A 291 -19.30 29.77 10.63
CA ASP A 291 -20.61 30.43 10.61
C ASP A 291 -20.75 31.53 9.53
N ALA A 292 -19.62 32.08 9.06
CA ALA A 292 -19.58 33.07 7.98
C ALA A 292 -19.97 32.53 6.58
N SER A 293 -19.89 31.24 6.33
CA SER A 293 -20.28 30.66 5.03
C SER A 293 -21.77 30.27 4.97
N TYR A 294 -22.44 30.17 6.11
CA TYR A 294 -23.86 29.82 6.21
C TYR A 294 -24.78 30.99 5.84
N ASN A 295 -24.34 32.23 6.09
CA ASN A 295 -25.17 33.45 5.89
C ASN A 295 -25.17 33.96 4.43
N ASN A 296 -24.38 33.39 3.54
CA ASN A 296 -24.27 33.81 2.13
C ASN A 296 -24.75 32.73 1.12
N THR A 297 -25.42 31.69 1.57
CA THR A 297 -26.03 30.65 0.71
C THR A 297 -27.52 30.55 0.92
#